data_743da6ffdd4762827b83c75a154e405b
#
_entry.id   743da6ffdd4762827b83c75a154e405b
#
_cell.length_a   1.000
_cell.length_b   1.000
_cell.length_c   1.000
_cell.angle_alpha   90.00
_cell.angle_beta   90.00
_cell.angle_gamma   90.00
#
_symmetry.space_group_name_H-M   'P 1'
#
loop_
_entity.id
_entity.type
_entity.pdbx_description
1 polymer ?
#
loop_
_entity_poly.entity_id
_entity_poly.type
_entity_poly.pdbx_seq_one_letter_code
_entity_poly.pdbx_strand_id
1 'polypeptide(L)'
;MSGDLVPATRNWSAAEVAGTGNDVDARYLRVSGEVELGNENERPHLTMSEPPSSKLDVLSLDLVVSTDGDSGFRMRWASFEWRHRTFPGAYAGVRVMWQGVEVASLQL
;
A
#
# COMPACT_ATOMS: atom_id res chain seq x y z
N MET A 1 -1.76 -22.88 -15.30
CA MET A 1 -2.28 -21.87 -14.40
C MET A 1 -1.14 -21.15 -13.72
N SER A 2 -1.12 -19.91 -13.92
CA SER A 2 -0.08 -19.11 -13.32
C SER A 2 -0.30 -18.97 -11.83
N GLY A 3 0.73 -18.57 -11.14
CA GLY A 3 0.63 -18.29 -9.72
C GLY A 3 -0.08 -16.99 -9.39
N ASP A 4 -1.14 -16.67 -10.12
CA ASP A 4 -1.84 -15.39 -10.00
C ASP A 4 -2.75 -15.32 -8.79
N LEU A 5 -2.42 -16.07 -7.76
CA LEU A 5 -3.16 -16.00 -6.52
C LEU A 5 -2.93 -14.64 -5.87
N VAL A 6 -4.02 -13.92 -5.71
CA VAL A 6 -3.99 -12.67 -4.98
C VAL A 6 -3.91 -13.00 -3.49
N PRO A 7 -2.92 -12.49 -2.77
CA PRO A 7 -2.83 -12.78 -1.35
C PRO A 7 -3.99 -12.14 -0.58
N ALA A 8 -4.37 -12.74 0.53
CA ALA A 8 -5.37 -12.18 1.41
C ALA A 8 -4.81 -10.90 2.05
N THR A 9 -5.66 -9.89 2.14
CA THR A 9 -5.32 -8.61 2.79
C THR A 9 -6.39 -8.24 3.79
N ARG A 10 -6.04 -7.39 4.76
CA ARG A 10 -6.98 -6.94 5.77
C ARG A 10 -6.51 -5.64 6.42
N ASN A 11 -7.38 -5.04 7.22
CA ASN A 11 -7.06 -3.86 8.05
C ASN A 11 -6.53 -2.67 7.26
N TRP A 12 -7.09 -2.46 6.08
CA TRP A 12 -6.75 -1.32 5.25
C TRP A 12 -7.18 -0.02 5.90
N SER A 13 -6.33 0.99 5.79
CA SER A 13 -6.61 2.34 6.26
C SER A 13 -5.92 3.34 5.37
N ALA A 14 -6.60 4.41 5.04
CA ALA A 14 -6.03 5.53 4.30
C ALA A 14 -6.56 6.83 4.89
N ALA A 15 -5.67 7.79 5.11
CA ALA A 15 -6.06 9.08 5.69
C ALA A 15 -5.02 10.14 5.35
N GLU A 16 -5.46 11.39 5.29
CA GLU A 16 -4.57 12.54 5.31
C GLU A 16 -4.26 12.85 6.77
N VAL A 17 -2.96 13.00 7.08
CA VAL A 17 -2.53 13.30 8.44
C VAL A 17 -1.65 14.56 8.42
N ALA A 18 -1.71 15.32 9.50
CA ALA A 18 -0.87 16.50 9.65
C ALA A 18 0.56 16.09 9.98
N GLY A 19 1.50 16.90 9.55
CA GLY A 19 2.89 16.77 9.97
C GLY A 19 3.07 17.13 11.45
N THR A 20 4.26 16.93 11.95
CA THR A 20 4.61 17.22 13.34
C THR A 20 5.79 18.20 13.41
N GLY A 21 5.96 18.84 14.56
CA GLY A 21 7.06 19.77 14.77
C GLY A 21 7.03 20.95 13.80
N ASN A 22 8.12 21.16 13.08
CA ASN A 22 8.22 22.25 12.13
C ASN A 22 7.38 22.05 10.86
N ASP A 23 6.89 20.84 10.65
CA ASP A 23 6.08 20.47 9.49
C ASP A 23 4.58 20.42 9.81
N VAL A 24 4.14 21.13 10.84
CA VAL A 24 2.75 21.05 11.31
C VAL A 24 1.75 21.41 10.21
N ASP A 25 2.13 22.27 9.27
CA ASP A 25 1.25 22.68 8.16
C ASP A 25 1.33 21.70 6.97
N ALA A 26 2.24 20.76 6.99
CA ALA A 26 2.34 19.75 5.94
C ALA A 26 1.25 18.73 6.08
N ARG A 27 0.85 18.16 4.95
CA ARG A 27 -0.09 17.03 4.91
C ARG A 27 0.61 15.82 4.34
N TYR A 28 0.32 14.68 4.93
CA TYR A 28 0.82 13.40 4.45
C TYR A 28 -0.35 12.48 4.19
N LEU A 29 -0.26 11.76 3.10
CA LEU A 29 -1.18 10.65 2.85
C LEU A 29 -0.57 9.40 3.46
N ARG A 30 -1.30 8.76 4.34
CA ARG A 30 -0.86 7.54 5.00
C ARG A 30 -1.77 6.40 4.59
N VAL A 31 -1.18 5.33 4.07
CA VAL A 31 -1.89 4.12 3.69
C VAL A 31 -1.25 2.95 4.41
N SER A 32 -2.05 2.12 5.03
CA SER A 32 -1.54 0.97 5.77
C SER A 32 -2.48 -0.23 5.59
N GLY A 33 -1.96 -1.41 5.89
CA GLY A 33 -2.72 -2.64 5.84
C GLY A 33 -1.87 -3.82 6.26
N GLU A 34 -2.44 -5.00 6.08
CA GLU A 34 -1.75 -6.26 6.33
C GLU A 34 -1.99 -7.21 5.16
N VAL A 35 -0.99 -8.02 4.87
CA VAL A 35 -1.07 -9.05 3.84
C VAL A 35 -0.57 -10.36 4.40
N GLU A 36 -1.23 -11.46 4.02
CA GLU A 36 -0.81 -12.79 4.42
C GLU A 36 0.28 -13.29 3.47
N LEU A 37 1.43 -13.64 4.03
CA LEU A 37 2.60 -14.11 3.28
C LEU A 37 3.01 -15.49 3.75
N GLY A 38 3.65 -16.23 2.86
CA GLY A 38 4.01 -17.63 3.10
C GLY A 38 5.44 -17.87 3.51
N ASN A 39 6.30 -16.86 3.54
CA ASN A 39 7.70 -16.99 3.90
C ASN A 39 8.12 -15.91 4.88
N GLU A 40 8.99 -16.27 5.80
CA GLU A 40 9.44 -15.36 6.85
C GLU A 40 10.25 -14.19 6.32
N ASN A 41 10.92 -14.36 5.18
CA ASN A 41 11.80 -13.34 4.61
C ASN A 41 11.11 -12.42 3.63
N GLU A 42 9.81 -12.56 3.43
CA GLU A 42 9.06 -11.67 2.56
C GLU A 42 8.69 -10.39 3.28
N ARG A 43 8.86 -9.26 2.57
CA ARG A 43 8.57 -7.92 3.10
C ARG A 43 7.61 -7.21 2.16
N PRO A 44 6.40 -6.87 2.63
CA PRO A 44 5.46 -6.10 1.80
C PRO A 44 5.77 -4.61 1.88
N HIS A 45 5.55 -3.92 0.77
CA HIS A 45 5.61 -2.46 0.75
C HIS A 45 4.74 -1.92 -0.39
N LEU A 46 4.41 -0.65 -0.30
CA LEU A 46 3.62 0.04 -1.31
C LEU A 46 4.51 0.97 -2.11
N THR A 47 4.27 1.04 -3.41
CA THR A 47 4.93 1.98 -4.31
C THR A 47 3.89 2.63 -5.21
N MET A 48 4.21 3.80 -5.75
CA MET A 48 3.30 4.45 -6.70
C MET A 48 3.28 3.65 -7.99
N SER A 49 2.06 3.43 -8.52
CA SER A 49 1.89 2.67 -9.76
C SER A 49 2.46 3.42 -10.96
N GLU A 50 3.02 2.69 -11.90
CA GLU A 50 3.44 3.20 -13.19
C GLU A 50 2.87 2.32 -14.30
N PRO A 51 2.02 2.87 -15.17
CA PRO A 51 1.56 4.26 -15.20
C PRO A 51 0.61 4.58 -14.05
N PRO A 52 0.47 5.88 -13.71
CA PRO A 52 -0.46 6.27 -12.67
C PRO A 52 -1.91 6.04 -13.08
N SER A 53 -2.82 6.18 -12.11
CA SER A 53 -4.25 6.07 -12.37
C SER A 53 -4.68 7.09 -13.44
N SER A 54 -5.63 6.68 -14.28
CA SER A 54 -6.25 7.57 -15.27
C SER A 54 -7.13 8.64 -14.61
N LYS A 55 -7.53 8.44 -13.36
CA LYS A 55 -8.29 9.41 -12.59
C LYS A 55 -7.33 10.25 -11.76
N LEU A 56 -7.36 11.57 -11.95
CA LEU A 56 -6.40 12.47 -11.30
C LEU A 56 -6.58 12.53 -9.79
N ASP A 57 -7.77 12.31 -9.27
CA ASP A 57 -8.07 12.36 -7.86
C ASP A 57 -8.00 11.00 -7.15
N VAL A 58 -7.60 9.96 -7.87
CA VAL A 58 -7.41 8.63 -7.28
C VAL A 58 -5.95 8.25 -7.41
N LEU A 59 -5.30 8.05 -6.26
CA LEU A 59 -3.92 7.59 -6.23
C LEU A 59 -3.89 6.08 -6.40
N SER A 60 -3.06 5.60 -7.32
CA SER A 60 -2.86 4.17 -7.54
C SER A 60 -1.52 3.74 -6.94
N LEU A 61 -1.55 2.74 -6.08
CA LEU A 61 -0.37 2.15 -5.45
C LEU A 61 -0.28 0.68 -5.82
N ASP A 62 0.95 0.19 -5.91
CA ASP A 62 1.21 -1.24 -6.09
C ASP A 62 1.69 -1.83 -4.78
N LEU A 63 1.06 -2.94 -4.37
CA LEU A 63 1.54 -3.75 -3.27
C LEU A 63 2.59 -4.71 -3.83
N VAL A 64 3.80 -4.58 -3.33
CA VAL A 64 4.96 -5.32 -3.81
C VAL A 64 5.57 -6.08 -2.64
N VAL A 65 6.04 -7.29 -2.91
CA VAL A 65 6.72 -8.10 -1.91
C VAL A 65 8.15 -8.33 -2.36
N SER A 66 9.09 -7.91 -1.52
CA SER A 66 10.51 -8.21 -1.73
C SER A 66 10.91 -9.41 -0.89
N THR A 67 11.89 -10.16 -1.38
CA THR A 67 12.40 -11.34 -0.71
C THR A 67 13.86 -11.13 -0.34
N ASP A 68 14.22 -11.44 0.89
CA ASP A 68 15.57 -11.27 1.41
C ASP A 68 16.15 -12.61 1.81
N GLY A 69 16.83 -13.26 0.86
CA GLY A 69 17.46 -14.55 1.08
C GLY A 69 16.47 -15.72 1.14
N ASP A 70 16.95 -16.86 1.59
CA ASP A 70 16.14 -18.05 1.77
C ASP A 70 15.58 -18.11 3.17
N SER A 71 14.34 -18.56 3.29
CA SER A 71 13.67 -18.67 4.56
C SER A 71 12.72 -19.86 4.55
N GLY A 72 12.35 -20.32 5.73
CA GLY A 72 11.38 -21.36 5.87
C GLY A 72 9.97 -20.88 5.54
N PHE A 73 9.12 -21.81 5.13
CA PHE A 73 7.71 -21.56 4.92
C PHE A 73 7.02 -21.29 6.25
N ARG A 74 6.33 -20.14 6.33
CA ARG A 74 5.54 -19.79 7.50
C ARG A 74 4.48 -18.78 7.12
N MET A 75 3.23 -19.16 7.19
CA MET A 75 2.12 -18.23 6.95
C MET A 75 2.04 -17.23 8.07
N ARG A 76 1.98 -15.94 7.71
CA ARG A 76 1.88 -14.88 8.69
C ARG A 76 1.25 -13.64 8.06
N TRP A 77 0.68 -12.80 8.91
CA TRP A 77 0.21 -11.48 8.50
C TRP A 77 1.35 -10.50 8.68
N ALA A 78 1.67 -9.79 7.62
CA ALA A 78 2.73 -8.79 7.62
C ALA A 78 2.12 -7.41 7.41
N SER A 79 2.48 -6.48 8.29
CA SER A 79 2.01 -5.10 8.22
C SER A 79 2.86 -4.28 7.27
N PHE A 80 2.26 -3.30 6.65
CA PHE A 80 2.97 -2.31 5.85
C PHE A 80 2.31 -0.95 6.02
N GLU A 81 3.11 0.09 5.81
CA GLU A 81 2.65 1.47 5.87
C GLU A 81 3.39 2.26 4.80
N TRP A 82 2.66 3.16 4.15
CA TRP A 82 3.21 4.07 3.15
C TRP A 82 2.79 5.48 3.50
N ARG A 83 3.74 6.42 3.43
CA ARG A 83 3.49 7.83 3.68
C ARG A 83 4.06 8.65 2.55
N HIS A 84 3.33 9.65 2.14
CA HIS A 84 3.74 10.52 1.06
C HIS A 84 3.23 11.93 1.30
N ARG A 85 4.11 12.91 1.15
CA ARG A 85 3.71 14.31 1.31
C ARG A 85 2.73 14.69 0.21
N THR A 86 1.66 15.38 0.59
CA THR A 86 0.58 15.72 -0.31
C THR A 86 0.02 17.10 0.01
N PHE A 87 -0.96 17.53 -0.77
CA PHE A 87 -1.72 18.74 -0.50
C PHE A 87 -3.06 18.36 0.10
N PRO A 88 -3.67 19.24 0.93
CA PRO A 88 -5.01 18.98 1.44
C PRO A 88 -5.99 18.74 0.29
N GLY A 89 -6.73 17.64 0.35
CA GLY A 89 -7.73 17.32 -0.67
C GLY A 89 -7.18 16.94 -2.03
N ALA A 90 -5.88 16.62 -2.14
CA ALA A 90 -5.28 16.24 -3.42
C ALA A 90 -5.90 14.97 -4.02
N TYR A 91 -6.30 14.04 -3.16
CA TYR A 91 -6.88 12.78 -3.59
C TYR A 91 -8.21 12.52 -2.89
N ALA A 92 -9.17 12.00 -3.63
CA ALA A 92 -10.44 11.55 -3.09
C ALA A 92 -10.40 10.09 -2.67
N GLY A 93 -9.46 9.32 -3.21
CA GLY A 93 -9.34 7.91 -2.90
C GLY A 93 -7.99 7.33 -3.26
N VAL A 94 -7.76 6.12 -2.78
CA VAL A 94 -6.55 5.34 -3.05
C VAL A 94 -6.98 3.97 -3.55
N ARG A 95 -6.34 3.53 -4.62
CA ARG A 95 -6.53 2.20 -5.16
C ARG A 95 -5.22 1.43 -5.02
N VAL A 96 -5.28 0.22 -4.51
CA VAL A 96 -4.10 -0.62 -4.34
C VAL A 96 -4.21 -1.82 -5.28
N MET A 97 -3.13 -2.08 -6.00
CA MET A 97 -3.07 -3.11 -7.02
C MET A 97 -2.06 -4.17 -6.64
N TRP A 98 -2.37 -5.40 -6.97
CA TRP A 98 -1.46 -6.54 -6.90
C TRP A 98 -1.33 -7.12 -8.29
N GLN A 99 -0.17 -6.91 -8.93
CA GLN A 99 0.11 -7.44 -10.28
C GLN A 99 -1.04 -7.17 -11.26
N GLY A 100 -1.54 -5.94 -11.25
CA GLY A 100 -2.62 -5.54 -12.15
C GLY A 100 -4.03 -5.83 -11.65
N VAL A 101 -4.17 -6.44 -10.48
CA VAL A 101 -5.48 -6.75 -9.89
C VAL A 101 -5.73 -5.83 -8.71
N GLU A 102 -6.88 -5.17 -8.69
CA GLU A 102 -7.23 -4.29 -7.56
C GLU A 102 -7.54 -5.13 -6.32
N VAL A 103 -6.82 -4.87 -5.24
CA VAL A 103 -7.01 -5.57 -3.96
C VAL A 103 -7.66 -4.70 -2.89
N ALA A 104 -7.64 -3.39 -3.08
CA ALA A 104 -8.32 -2.48 -2.16
C ALA A 104 -8.66 -1.17 -2.87
N SER A 105 -9.76 -0.56 -2.43
CA SER A 105 -10.18 0.76 -2.86
C SER A 105 -10.65 1.50 -1.62
N LEU A 106 -9.98 2.60 -1.31
CA LEU A 106 -10.19 3.33 -0.07
C LEU A 106 -10.60 4.76 -0.37
N GLN A 107 -11.55 5.27 0.39
CA GLN A 107 -11.97 6.66 0.30
C GLN A 107 -11.24 7.48 1.36
N LEU A 108 -10.92 8.71 0.99
CA LEU A 108 -10.25 9.66 1.88
C LEU A 108 -11.22 10.69 2.43
#